data_85ecec9c4983d060677cefc13ac74e0b
#
_entry.id   85ecec9c4983d060677cefc13ac74e0b
#
_cell.length_a   1.000
_cell.length_b   1.000
_cell.length_c   1.000
_cell.angle_alpha   90.00
_cell.angle_beta   90.00
_cell.angle_gamma   90.00
#
_symmetry.space_group_name_H-M   'P 1'
#
loop_
_entity.id
_entity.type
_entity.pdbx_description
1 polymer ?
#
loop_
_entity_poly.entity_id
_entity_poly.type
_entity_poly.pdbx_seq_one_letter_code
_entity_poly.pdbx_strand_id
1 'polypeptide(L)'
;MVRTEDKMGHRASSTATLAFDNCRVPRANLLGAPGEGLALLLASLNRSRPSVAAHALGIARAAFEDAVAYINERRQSGRRIIEFQGIQFLLADLATELAQCEAWLWHVARLVDGGAQDFGIEASMLKMRASDLAMRIATEAVQLHGGYGYIKDYRFERLMRDAKITQIWEGTNQIHRQLIGRHFIGK
;
A
#
# COMPACT_ATOMS: atom_id res chain seq x y z
N MET A 1 12.48 20.58 -13.95
CA MET A 1 11.30 20.40 -13.07
C MET A 1 10.37 21.57 -13.31
N VAL A 2 9.13 21.29 -13.67
CA VAL A 2 8.15 22.34 -14.02
C VAL A 2 7.31 22.70 -12.79
N ARG A 3 6.88 21.72 -12.02
CA ARG A 3 6.01 21.92 -10.86
C ARG A 3 6.21 20.79 -9.84
N THR A 4 6.17 21.13 -8.55
CA THR A 4 6.04 20.16 -7.45
C THR A 4 4.58 20.11 -7.01
N GLU A 5 4.03 18.92 -6.85
CA GLU A 5 2.63 18.72 -6.51
C GLU A 5 2.39 18.84 -4.99
N ASP A 6 1.33 19.54 -4.59
CA ASP A 6 0.81 19.52 -3.22
C ASP A 6 -0.11 18.31 -3.08
N LYS A 7 0.28 17.36 -2.24
CA LYS A 7 -0.37 16.05 -2.17
C LYS A 7 -1.19 15.85 -0.90
N MET A 8 -2.19 15.00 -0.98
CA MET A 8 -3.00 14.55 0.14
C MET A 8 -2.16 13.90 1.24
N GLY A 9 -1.26 12.98 0.88
CA GLY A 9 -0.38 12.21 1.76
C GLY A 9 1.02 12.05 1.18
N HIS A 10 1.90 11.32 1.87
CA HIS A 10 3.31 11.15 1.50
C HIS A 10 4.01 12.47 1.17
N ARG A 11 3.73 13.51 1.94
CA ARG A 11 4.19 14.88 1.64
C ARG A 11 5.70 15.04 1.73
N ALA A 12 6.37 14.20 2.51
CA ALA A 12 7.83 14.18 2.62
C ALA A 12 8.54 13.63 1.36
N SER A 13 7.82 12.88 0.50
CA SER A 13 8.33 12.40 -0.79
C SER A 13 7.81 13.30 -1.90
N SER A 14 8.68 14.09 -2.55
CA SER A 14 8.27 15.00 -3.62
C SER A 14 7.74 14.26 -4.85
N THR A 15 6.70 14.80 -5.46
CA THR A 15 6.21 14.40 -6.78
C THR A 15 6.21 15.62 -7.66
N ALA A 16 6.78 15.52 -8.85
CA ALA A 16 6.97 16.67 -9.72
C ALA A 16 6.69 16.33 -11.18
N THR A 17 6.24 17.33 -11.93
CA THR A 17 6.19 17.27 -13.38
C THR A 17 7.55 17.60 -13.95
N LEU A 18 8.07 16.73 -14.82
CA LEU A 18 9.33 16.93 -15.55
C LEU A 18 9.02 17.23 -17.01
N ALA A 19 9.76 18.16 -17.58
CA ALA A 19 9.78 18.42 -19.01
C ALA A 19 11.24 18.35 -19.51
N PHE A 20 11.41 17.73 -20.67
CA PHE A 20 12.69 17.62 -21.38
C PHE A 20 12.55 18.38 -22.71
N ASP A 21 13.32 19.45 -22.87
CA ASP A 21 13.35 20.24 -24.08
C ASP A 21 14.76 20.17 -24.66
N ASN A 22 14.89 19.59 -25.87
CA ASN A 22 16.16 19.37 -26.57
C ASN A 22 17.28 18.79 -25.69
N CYS A 23 16.93 17.97 -24.71
CA CYS A 23 17.87 17.37 -23.77
C CYS A 23 18.72 16.31 -24.45
N ARG A 24 19.99 16.60 -24.67
CA ARG A 24 20.94 15.64 -25.26
C ARG A 24 21.46 14.70 -24.19
N VAL A 25 21.28 13.39 -24.40
CA VAL A 25 21.75 12.33 -23.51
C VAL A 25 22.77 11.47 -24.23
N PRO A 26 23.94 11.17 -23.62
CA PRO A 26 24.92 10.29 -24.22
C PRO A 26 24.31 8.90 -24.54
N ARG A 27 24.66 8.33 -25.69
CA ARG A 27 24.17 7.00 -26.12
C ARG A 27 24.48 5.90 -25.10
N ALA A 28 25.60 6.04 -24.38
CA ALA A 28 25.98 5.09 -23.33
C ALA A 28 25.00 5.04 -22.14
N ASN A 29 24.13 6.06 -21.98
CA ASN A 29 23.11 6.09 -20.95
C ASN A 29 21.79 5.42 -21.37
N LEU A 30 21.73 4.85 -22.57
CA LEU A 30 20.55 4.11 -23.02
C LEU A 30 20.43 2.79 -22.24
N LEU A 31 19.27 2.56 -21.64
CA LEU A 31 18.92 1.31 -20.96
C LEU A 31 18.22 0.37 -21.96
N GLY A 32 18.82 -0.78 -22.26
CA GLY A 32 18.31 -1.72 -23.25
C GLY A 32 18.46 -1.21 -24.69
N ALA A 33 17.65 -1.74 -25.60
CA ALA A 33 17.61 -1.32 -26.98
C ALA A 33 16.50 -0.29 -27.26
N PRO A 34 16.61 0.51 -28.32
CA PRO A 34 15.54 1.39 -28.76
C PRO A 34 14.22 0.62 -28.96
N GLY A 35 13.13 1.09 -28.36
CA GLY A 35 11.82 0.47 -28.38
C GLY A 35 11.51 -0.46 -27.20
N GLU A 36 12.48 -0.86 -26.40
CA GLU A 36 12.29 -1.78 -25.25
C GLU A 36 11.86 -1.08 -23.95
N GLY A 37 11.82 0.24 -23.91
CA GLY A 37 11.60 1.01 -22.67
C GLY A 37 10.32 0.62 -21.91
N LEU A 38 9.22 0.36 -22.61
CA LEU A 38 7.97 -0.07 -21.98
C LEU A 38 8.11 -1.46 -21.31
N ALA A 39 8.74 -2.41 -22.00
CA ALA A 39 8.95 -3.76 -21.48
C ALA A 39 9.85 -3.73 -20.22
N LEU A 40 10.94 -2.95 -20.25
CA LEU A 40 11.83 -2.75 -19.11
C LEU A 40 11.10 -2.10 -17.92
N LEU A 41 10.26 -1.08 -18.19
CA LEU A 41 9.46 -0.44 -17.15
C LEU A 41 8.50 -1.44 -16.50
N LEU A 42 7.75 -2.22 -17.29
CA LEU A 42 6.80 -3.21 -16.76
C LEU A 42 7.50 -4.30 -15.95
N ALA A 43 8.66 -4.77 -16.39
CA ALA A 43 9.47 -5.73 -15.64
C ALA A 43 9.95 -5.13 -14.29
N SER A 44 10.36 -3.87 -14.27
CA SER A 44 10.74 -3.15 -13.05
C SER A 44 9.55 -3.03 -12.09
N LEU A 45 8.37 -2.67 -12.59
CA LEU A 45 7.14 -2.57 -11.77
C LEU A 45 6.75 -3.90 -11.12
N ASN A 46 6.94 -5.04 -11.80
CA ASN A 46 6.67 -6.35 -11.19
C ASN A 46 7.56 -6.60 -9.96
N ARG A 47 8.81 -6.12 -9.98
CA ARG A 47 9.76 -6.25 -8.87
C ARG A 47 9.50 -5.24 -7.74
N SER A 48 8.97 -4.07 -8.03
CA SER A 48 8.70 -3.03 -7.04
C SER A 48 7.36 -3.17 -6.31
N ARG A 49 6.37 -3.86 -6.91
CA ARG A 49 5.05 -4.09 -6.30
C ARG A 49 5.09 -4.76 -4.92
N PRO A 50 5.93 -5.77 -4.63
CA PRO A 50 6.09 -6.30 -3.27
C PRO A 50 6.57 -5.25 -2.28
N SER A 51 7.43 -4.31 -2.69
CA SER A 51 7.88 -3.20 -1.84
C SER A 51 6.74 -2.23 -1.51
N VAL A 52 5.84 -1.96 -2.47
CA VAL A 52 4.62 -1.17 -2.21
C VAL A 52 3.69 -1.90 -1.25
N ALA A 53 3.57 -3.22 -1.38
CA ALA A 53 2.78 -4.02 -0.45
C ALA A 53 3.36 -3.99 0.96
N ALA A 54 4.68 -4.13 1.10
CA ALA A 54 5.38 -4.01 2.39
C ALA A 54 5.16 -2.63 3.02
N HIS A 55 5.24 -1.56 2.21
CA HIS A 55 4.95 -0.20 2.65
C HIS A 55 3.50 -0.05 3.15
N ALA A 56 2.52 -0.55 2.40
CA ALA A 56 1.11 -0.54 2.79
C ALA A 56 0.88 -1.32 4.10
N LEU A 57 1.48 -2.50 4.25
CA LEU A 57 1.38 -3.30 5.47
C LEU A 57 2.05 -2.62 6.66
N GLY A 58 3.15 -1.88 6.47
CA GLY A 58 3.76 -1.06 7.51
C GLY A 58 2.82 0.01 8.04
N ILE A 59 2.09 0.70 7.16
CA ILE A 59 1.05 1.67 7.55
C ILE A 59 -0.09 0.96 8.29
N ALA A 60 -0.55 -0.18 7.77
CA ALA A 60 -1.63 -0.96 8.37
C ALA A 60 -1.29 -1.42 9.78
N ARG A 61 -0.09 -1.97 9.97
CA ARG A 61 0.41 -2.45 11.27
C ARG A 61 0.49 -1.30 12.26
N ALA A 62 1.09 -0.17 11.90
CA ALA A 62 1.20 0.98 12.77
C ALA A 62 -0.19 1.52 13.19
N ALA A 63 -1.14 1.62 12.26
CA ALA A 63 -2.49 2.05 12.55
C ALA A 63 -3.23 1.05 13.46
N PHE A 64 -3.06 -0.25 13.24
CA PHE A 64 -3.67 -1.31 14.04
C PHE A 64 -3.14 -1.33 15.47
N GLU A 65 -1.82 -1.33 15.64
CA GLU A 65 -1.17 -1.39 16.97
C GLU A 65 -1.53 -0.18 17.83
N ASP A 66 -1.49 1.03 17.26
CA ASP A 66 -1.88 2.26 17.96
C ASP A 66 -3.38 2.24 18.33
N ALA A 67 -4.24 1.77 17.42
CA ALA A 67 -5.68 1.67 17.69
C ALA A 67 -5.95 0.67 18.83
N VAL A 68 -5.30 -0.48 18.83
CA VAL A 68 -5.41 -1.47 19.91
C VAL A 68 -4.93 -0.89 21.24
N ALA A 69 -3.81 -0.18 21.27
CA ALA A 69 -3.32 0.47 22.47
C ALA A 69 -4.36 1.46 23.02
N TYR A 70 -4.87 2.35 22.18
CA TYR A 70 -5.85 3.36 22.59
C TYR A 70 -7.14 2.76 23.15
N ILE A 71 -7.77 1.79 22.48
CA ILE A 71 -9.05 1.21 22.90
C ILE A 71 -8.93 0.32 24.15
N ASN A 72 -7.71 -0.12 24.50
CA ASN A 72 -7.44 -0.78 25.79
C ASN A 72 -7.49 0.17 26.97
N GLU A 73 -7.24 1.45 26.76
CA GLU A 73 -7.25 2.48 27.82
C GLU A 73 -8.56 3.28 27.83
N ARG A 74 -9.06 3.65 26.65
CA ARG A 74 -10.23 4.50 26.49
C ARG A 74 -11.49 3.83 26.99
N ARG A 75 -12.25 4.56 27.82
CA ARG A 75 -13.53 4.11 28.38
C ARG A 75 -14.71 4.92 27.81
N GLN A 76 -15.80 4.23 27.52
CA GLN A 76 -17.09 4.78 27.16
C GLN A 76 -18.20 3.87 27.71
N SER A 77 -19.35 4.43 28.11
CA SER A 77 -20.47 3.67 28.68
C SER A 77 -20.03 2.74 29.85
N GLY A 78 -19.12 3.23 30.71
CA GLY A 78 -18.66 2.53 31.91
C GLY A 78 -17.59 1.44 31.69
N ARG A 79 -17.20 1.10 30.47
CA ARG A 79 -16.22 0.05 30.15
C ARG A 79 -15.21 0.48 29.11
N ARG A 80 -14.09 -0.26 28.95
CA ARG A 80 -13.11 -0.02 27.91
C ARG A 80 -13.70 -0.32 26.54
N ILE A 81 -13.25 0.39 25.50
CA ILE A 81 -13.76 0.21 24.13
C ILE A 81 -13.52 -1.21 23.65
N ILE A 82 -12.37 -1.80 23.99
CA ILE A 82 -12.04 -3.19 23.59
C ILE A 82 -12.99 -4.24 24.19
N GLU A 83 -13.73 -3.91 25.23
CA GLU A 83 -14.68 -4.84 25.88
C GLU A 83 -16.03 -4.97 25.13
N PHE A 84 -16.26 -4.15 24.11
CA PHE A 84 -17.44 -4.26 23.25
C PHE A 84 -17.25 -5.38 22.24
N GLN A 85 -18.17 -6.35 22.19
CA GLN A 85 -18.09 -7.52 21.31
C GLN A 85 -17.92 -7.14 19.83
N GLY A 86 -18.64 -6.13 19.35
CA GLY A 86 -18.50 -5.67 17.97
C GLY A 86 -17.08 -5.16 17.63
N ILE A 87 -16.39 -4.56 18.61
CA ILE A 87 -14.99 -4.14 18.45
C ILE A 87 -14.07 -5.36 18.44
N GLN A 88 -14.32 -6.36 19.28
CA GLN A 88 -13.53 -7.60 19.30
C GLN A 88 -13.63 -8.35 17.96
N PHE A 89 -14.83 -8.41 17.36
CA PHE A 89 -15.04 -9.03 16.04
C PHE A 89 -14.26 -8.25 14.96
N LEU A 90 -14.37 -6.93 14.95
CA LEU A 90 -13.61 -6.09 14.02
C LEU A 90 -12.10 -6.33 14.14
N LEU A 91 -11.57 -6.35 15.36
CA LEU A 91 -10.14 -6.59 15.59
C LEU A 91 -9.71 -7.98 15.13
N ALA A 92 -10.51 -9.01 15.37
CA ALA A 92 -10.22 -10.38 14.95
C ALA A 92 -10.12 -10.48 13.42
N ASP A 93 -11.05 -9.83 12.69
CA ASP A 93 -11.04 -9.80 11.23
C ASP A 93 -9.80 -9.06 10.71
N LEU A 94 -9.52 -7.86 11.22
CA LEU A 94 -8.39 -7.05 10.79
C LEU A 94 -7.05 -7.72 11.08
N ALA A 95 -6.88 -8.32 12.27
CA ALA A 95 -5.68 -9.04 12.65
C ALA A 95 -5.45 -10.27 11.76
N THR A 96 -6.52 -11.01 11.45
CA THR A 96 -6.46 -12.19 10.58
C THR A 96 -6.03 -11.80 9.16
N GLU A 97 -6.66 -10.77 8.58
CA GLU A 97 -6.32 -10.29 7.25
C GLU A 97 -4.90 -9.74 7.18
N LEU A 98 -4.43 -9.06 8.24
CA LEU A 98 -3.07 -8.55 8.33
C LEU A 98 -2.05 -9.70 8.32
N ALA A 99 -2.27 -10.71 9.14
CA ALA A 99 -1.41 -11.90 9.20
C ALA A 99 -1.37 -12.66 7.85
N GLN A 100 -2.51 -12.78 7.17
CA GLN A 100 -2.58 -13.39 5.84
C GLN A 100 -1.77 -12.61 4.81
N CYS A 101 -1.91 -11.28 4.77
CA CYS A 101 -1.17 -10.43 3.84
C CYS A 101 0.33 -10.45 4.12
N GLU A 102 0.75 -10.50 5.39
CA GLU A 102 2.15 -10.60 5.76
C GLU A 102 2.77 -11.94 5.36
N ALA A 103 2.05 -13.05 5.59
CA ALA A 103 2.48 -14.36 5.12
C ALA A 103 2.65 -14.39 3.59
N TRP A 104 1.71 -13.76 2.87
CA TRP A 104 1.77 -13.64 1.41
C TRP A 104 2.95 -12.75 0.95
N LEU A 105 3.23 -11.65 1.67
CA LEU A 105 4.40 -10.82 1.40
C LEU A 105 5.70 -11.63 1.48
N TRP A 106 5.87 -12.42 2.53
CA TRP A 106 7.04 -13.28 2.69
C TRP A 106 7.12 -14.38 1.62
N HIS A 107 5.98 -14.91 1.18
CA HIS A 107 5.95 -15.84 0.06
C HIS A 107 6.48 -15.19 -1.23
N VAL A 108 5.94 -14.03 -1.60
CA VAL A 108 6.37 -13.31 -2.82
C VAL A 108 7.84 -12.87 -2.73
N ALA A 109 8.29 -12.39 -1.56
CA ALA A 109 9.68 -12.02 -1.35
C ALA A 109 10.63 -13.21 -1.62
N ARG A 110 10.29 -14.41 -1.14
CA ARG A 110 11.07 -15.62 -1.41
C ARG A 110 11.09 -16.02 -2.89
N LEU A 111 10.00 -15.79 -3.63
CA LEU A 111 10.00 -16.01 -5.09
C LEU A 111 10.99 -15.08 -5.78
N VAL A 112 11.01 -13.79 -5.39
CA VAL A 112 11.95 -12.80 -5.93
C VAL A 112 13.40 -13.16 -5.59
N ASP A 113 13.69 -13.48 -4.34
CA ASP A 113 15.03 -13.85 -3.86
C ASP A 113 15.52 -15.16 -4.49
N GLY A 114 14.60 -16.10 -4.74
CA GLY A 114 14.87 -17.36 -5.42
C GLY A 114 15.07 -17.24 -6.94
N GLY A 115 14.98 -16.03 -7.49
CA GLY A 115 15.18 -15.79 -8.92
C GLY A 115 14.01 -16.23 -9.81
N ALA A 116 12.81 -16.41 -9.26
CA ALA A 116 11.62 -16.74 -10.05
C ALA A 116 11.43 -15.68 -11.17
N GLN A 117 11.16 -16.14 -12.37
CA GLN A 117 10.94 -15.28 -13.54
C GLN A 117 9.47 -14.85 -13.67
N ASP A 118 8.54 -15.67 -13.22
CA ASP A 118 7.09 -15.45 -13.29
C ASP A 118 6.50 -15.38 -11.87
N PHE A 119 6.39 -14.19 -11.35
CA PHE A 119 5.72 -13.86 -10.07
C PHE A 119 4.83 -12.61 -10.20
N GLY A 120 4.62 -12.13 -11.42
CA GLY A 120 3.91 -10.86 -11.67
C GLY A 120 2.46 -10.88 -11.23
N ILE A 121 1.80 -12.04 -11.28
CA ILE A 121 0.41 -12.21 -10.80
C ILE A 121 0.35 -12.21 -9.28
N GLU A 122 1.24 -12.95 -8.62
CA GLU A 122 1.36 -12.99 -7.16
C GLU A 122 1.69 -11.60 -6.59
N ALA A 123 2.61 -10.88 -7.23
CA ALA A 123 2.95 -9.50 -6.85
C ALA A 123 1.76 -8.54 -7.03
N SER A 124 0.96 -8.74 -8.09
CA SER A 124 -0.26 -7.95 -8.35
C SER A 124 -1.35 -8.25 -7.32
N MET A 125 -1.59 -9.52 -6.99
CA MET A 125 -2.53 -9.93 -5.97
C MET A 125 -2.14 -9.37 -4.60
N LEU A 126 -0.87 -9.51 -4.23
CA LEU A 126 -0.32 -9.01 -2.98
C LEU A 126 -0.47 -7.50 -2.86
N LYS A 127 -0.01 -6.74 -3.87
CA LYS A 127 -0.08 -5.26 -3.86
C LYS A 127 -1.52 -4.78 -3.72
N MET A 128 -2.43 -5.35 -4.50
CA MET A 128 -3.84 -5.00 -4.46
C MET A 128 -4.44 -5.27 -3.08
N ARG A 129 -4.22 -6.46 -2.53
CA ARG A 129 -4.82 -6.85 -1.25
C ARG A 129 -4.23 -6.09 -0.07
N ALA A 130 -2.90 -5.94 -0.02
CA ALA A 130 -2.21 -5.20 1.04
C ALA A 130 -2.63 -3.73 1.09
N SER A 131 -2.77 -3.08 -0.07
CA SER A 131 -3.17 -1.67 -0.13
C SER A 131 -4.66 -1.45 0.19
N ASP A 132 -5.55 -2.36 -0.20
CA ASP A 132 -6.97 -2.30 0.21
C ASP A 132 -7.10 -2.50 1.73
N LEU A 133 -6.36 -3.44 2.30
CA LEU A 133 -6.32 -3.69 3.74
C LEU A 133 -5.74 -2.50 4.52
N ALA A 134 -4.65 -1.90 4.03
CA ALA A 134 -4.05 -0.74 4.68
C ALA A 134 -5.02 0.44 4.76
N MET A 135 -5.77 0.69 3.69
CA MET A 135 -6.79 1.74 3.68
C MET A 135 -7.93 1.41 4.65
N ARG A 136 -8.37 0.15 4.71
CA ARG A 136 -9.41 -0.31 5.66
C ARG A 136 -8.94 -0.12 7.10
N ILE A 137 -7.78 -0.66 7.47
CA ILE A 137 -7.25 -0.56 8.84
C ILE A 137 -7.02 0.89 9.25
N ALA A 138 -6.44 1.72 8.38
CA ALA A 138 -6.21 3.13 8.69
C ALA A 138 -7.52 3.91 8.89
N THR A 139 -8.57 3.59 8.13
CA THR A 139 -9.91 4.17 8.29
C THR A 139 -10.55 3.73 9.61
N GLU A 140 -10.50 2.44 9.93
CA GLU A 140 -11.02 1.92 11.20
C GLU A 140 -10.25 2.46 12.41
N ALA A 141 -8.94 2.68 12.29
CA ALA A 141 -8.14 3.29 13.34
C ALA A 141 -8.60 4.72 13.65
N VAL A 142 -8.91 5.53 12.63
CA VAL A 142 -9.53 6.86 12.83
C VAL A 142 -10.87 6.71 13.55
N GLN A 143 -11.72 5.77 13.12
CA GLN A 143 -13.04 5.54 13.72
C GLN A 143 -12.94 5.10 15.18
N LEU A 144 -12.02 4.19 15.53
CA LEU A 144 -11.79 3.70 16.89
C LEU A 144 -11.32 4.78 17.86
N HIS A 145 -10.63 5.81 17.35
CA HIS A 145 -10.21 6.98 18.14
C HIS A 145 -11.30 8.05 18.25
N GLY A 146 -12.36 7.98 17.44
CA GLY A 146 -13.41 8.99 17.39
C GLY A 146 -12.85 10.37 17.03
N GLY A 147 -13.29 11.42 17.73
CA GLY A 147 -12.82 12.79 17.46
C GLY A 147 -11.31 12.97 17.56
N TYR A 148 -10.63 12.22 18.42
CA TYR A 148 -9.17 12.27 18.54
C TYR A 148 -8.45 11.67 17.30
N GLY A 149 -9.06 10.74 16.61
CA GLY A 149 -8.52 10.20 15.34
C GLY A 149 -8.58 11.20 14.18
N TYR A 150 -9.44 12.23 14.28
CA TYR A 150 -9.67 13.22 13.24
C TYR A 150 -8.79 14.48 13.34
N ILE A 151 -8.15 14.70 14.48
CA ILE A 151 -7.28 15.86 14.72
C ILE A 151 -5.81 15.49 14.43
N LYS A 152 -5.01 16.52 14.09
CA LYS A 152 -3.60 16.33 13.69
C LYS A 152 -2.64 16.05 14.83
N ASP A 153 -3.07 16.16 16.07
CA ASP A 153 -2.28 15.82 17.26
C ASP A 153 -1.94 14.33 17.33
N TYR A 154 -2.77 13.52 16.67
CA TYR A 154 -2.56 12.08 16.50
C TYR A 154 -2.25 11.76 15.04
N ARG A 155 -1.50 10.68 14.80
CA ARG A 155 -1.04 10.33 13.43
C ARG A 155 -2.07 9.61 12.57
N PHE A 156 -3.28 9.29 13.07
CA PHE A 156 -4.26 8.44 12.38
C PHE A 156 -4.78 9.05 11.09
N GLU A 157 -5.12 10.34 11.09
CA GLU A 157 -5.56 11.06 9.89
C GLU A 157 -4.47 11.03 8.80
N ARG A 158 -3.19 11.11 9.21
CA ARG A 158 -2.05 11.04 8.31
C ARG A 158 -1.87 9.62 7.76
N LEU A 159 -1.93 8.58 8.61
CA LEU A 159 -1.84 7.19 8.16
C LEU A 159 -2.92 6.86 7.13
N MET A 160 -4.15 7.36 7.33
CA MET A 160 -5.23 7.18 6.37
C MET A 160 -4.94 7.89 5.03
N ARG A 161 -4.45 9.13 5.06
CA ARG A 161 -4.07 9.88 3.85
C ARG A 161 -2.88 9.20 3.13
N ASP A 162 -1.92 8.71 3.88
CA ASP A 162 -0.74 8.02 3.34
C ASP A 162 -1.10 6.65 2.77
N ALA A 163 -2.02 5.90 3.40
CA ALA A 163 -2.49 4.62 2.89
C ALA A 163 -3.14 4.74 1.50
N LYS A 164 -3.83 5.85 1.22
CA LYS A 164 -4.59 6.01 -0.02
C LYS A 164 -3.78 5.88 -1.28
N ILE A 165 -2.55 6.41 -1.32
CA ILE A 165 -1.71 6.36 -2.51
C ILE A 165 -1.31 4.93 -2.87
N THR A 166 -1.22 4.03 -1.88
CA THR A 166 -0.82 2.63 -2.11
C THR A 166 -1.81 1.87 -3.00
N GLN A 167 -3.08 2.31 -3.06
CA GLN A 167 -4.10 1.79 -3.97
C GLN A 167 -3.97 2.32 -5.41
N ILE A 168 -3.17 3.38 -5.63
CA ILE A 168 -3.13 4.14 -6.89
C ILE A 168 -1.82 3.93 -7.64
N TRP A 169 -0.68 4.16 -6.97
CA TRP A 169 0.62 4.08 -7.62
C TRP A 169 1.01 2.66 -8.01
N GLU A 170 1.98 2.55 -8.92
CA GLU A 170 2.49 1.29 -9.51
C GLU A 170 1.39 0.40 -10.10
N GLY A 171 0.36 1.04 -10.62
CA GLY A 171 -0.88 0.46 -11.10
C GLY A 171 -2.00 0.57 -10.07
N THR A 172 -3.12 1.13 -10.49
CA THR A 172 -4.30 1.19 -9.62
C THR A 172 -4.80 -0.22 -9.31
N ASN A 173 -5.49 -0.40 -8.19
CA ASN A 173 -6.04 -1.70 -7.82
C ASN A 173 -7.06 -2.22 -8.86
N GLN A 174 -7.67 -1.34 -9.66
CA GLN A 174 -8.50 -1.72 -10.81
C GLN A 174 -7.67 -2.37 -11.93
N ILE A 175 -6.49 -1.81 -12.23
CA ILE A 175 -5.56 -2.41 -13.19
C ILE A 175 -5.07 -3.77 -12.70
N HIS A 176 -4.76 -3.92 -11.41
CA HIS A 176 -4.39 -5.22 -10.84
C HIS A 176 -5.51 -6.25 -10.96
N ARG A 177 -6.77 -5.86 -10.68
CA ARG A 177 -7.94 -6.74 -10.88
C ARG A 177 -8.06 -7.18 -12.34
N GLN A 178 -7.81 -6.26 -13.28
CA GLN A 178 -7.83 -6.59 -14.71
C GLN A 178 -6.70 -7.57 -15.09
N LEU A 179 -5.47 -7.34 -14.61
CA LEU A 179 -4.32 -8.22 -14.88
C LEU A 179 -4.57 -9.63 -14.33
N ILE A 180 -5.02 -9.71 -13.08
CA ILE A 180 -5.34 -10.98 -12.41
C ILE A 180 -6.48 -11.69 -13.15
N GLY A 181 -7.57 -10.98 -13.45
CA GLY A 181 -8.71 -11.55 -14.15
C GLY A 181 -8.33 -12.10 -15.52
N ARG A 182 -7.55 -11.35 -16.30
CA ARG A 182 -7.07 -11.79 -17.63
C ARG A 182 -6.19 -13.04 -17.58
N HIS A 183 -5.46 -13.24 -16.48
CA HIS A 183 -4.65 -14.46 -16.31
C HIS A 183 -5.51 -15.74 -16.33
N PHE A 184 -6.77 -15.67 -15.94
CA PHE A 184 -7.72 -16.80 -15.91
C PHE A 184 -8.65 -16.86 -17.13
N ILE A 185 -8.65 -15.82 -17.98
CA ILE A 185 -9.46 -15.80 -19.20
C ILE A 185 -8.64 -16.40 -20.32
N GLY A 186 -8.88 -17.66 -20.61
CA GLY A 186 -8.50 -18.35 -21.82
C GLY A 186 -6.98 -18.28 -22.15
N LYS A 187 -6.26 -19.19 -21.64
CA LYS A 187 -5.05 -19.69 -22.30
C LYS A 187 -5.42 -20.84 -23.23
#